data_42b638540c1cda81c8034bd95d561860
#
_entry.id   42b638540c1cda81c8034bd95d561860
#
_cell.length_a   1.000
_cell.length_b   1.000
_cell.length_c   1.000
_cell.angle_alpha   90.00
_cell.angle_beta   90.00
_cell.angle_gamma   90.00
#
_symmetry.space_group_name_H-M   'P 1'
#
loop_
_entity.id
_entity.type
_entity.pdbx_description
1 polymer ?
#
loop_
_entity_poly.entity_id
_entity_poly.type
_entity_poly.pdbx_seq_one_letter_code
_entity_poly.pdbx_strand_id
1 'polypeptide(L)'
;MAPLIELLFLLLPVAAASGWWVARRGAPARRNRRHPPHPAFLRGLNYLVEEQPDKAIDMFLELVEVDGETVETHLALGSLFRRRGEVDRAIRIHQNLIARKNLAAEQRGDALFELGQDYMRAGLLDRAECLFQELVGLGLHRQRALQSLRELYEQERDWARCLEVAELLDPASDPSIKVAIGQYHCELAEDARRCGDAARATAQLSLAREADPECVRATMLEGRAALEDGDPQRALALFMHVAEQRASYVPEILPELIDALRQLGRDDVPAVLEDLAQRHSSPALTLGLGDVLAQSRGREAAMDLLTRYLSRHADLAALERLLELQVEEPSQGEGLNGERLRVALDVTRHLLARQAVYRCEHCGFEARSLHWQCPSCRSWGSVVPVQPEPIIGEEVLHERRLA
;
A
#
# COMPACT_ATOMS: atom_id res chain seq x y z
N MET A 1 -65.86 43.66 11.18
CA MET A 1 -64.69 42.76 10.98
C MET A 1 -64.39 41.81 12.16
N ALA A 2 -65.02 41.99 13.31
CA ALA A 2 -64.82 41.10 14.47
C ALA A 2 -65.45 39.70 14.36
N PRO A 3 -66.60 39.40 13.74
CA PRO A 3 -67.19 38.06 13.79
C PRO A 3 -66.46 37.02 12.91
N LEU A 4 -65.66 37.44 11.95
CA LEU A 4 -64.92 36.53 11.07
C LEU A 4 -63.70 35.87 11.78
N ILE A 5 -63.10 36.60 12.69
CA ILE A 5 -61.92 36.12 13.45
C ILE A 5 -62.37 35.11 14.52
N GLU A 6 -63.51 35.32 15.14
CA GLU A 6 -64.06 34.35 16.13
C GLU A 6 -64.47 33.01 15.47
N LEU A 7 -64.98 33.06 14.22
CA LEU A 7 -65.32 31.87 13.46
C LEU A 7 -64.08 31.06 13.06
N LEU A 8 -62.93 31.75 12.82
CA LEU A 8 -61.67 31.10 12.50
C LEU A 8 -61.08 30.33 13.72
N PHE A 9 -61.27 30.87 14.96
CA PHE A 9 -60.86 30.19 16.18
C PHE A 9 -61.66 28.92 16.48
N LEU A 10 -62.94 28.86 16.04
CA LEU A 10 -63.76 27.65 16.16
C LEU A 10 -63.33 26.51 15.23
N LEU A 11 -62.61 26.82 14.16
CA LEU A 11 -62.04 25.81 13.25
C LEU A 11 -60.77 25.14 13.77
N LEU A 12 -60.03 25.79 14.72
CA LEU A 12 -58.80 25.24 15.31
C LEU A 12 -59.01 23.87 15.99
N PRO A 13 -59.99 23.66 16.86
CA PRO A 13 -60.22 22.35 17.49
C PRO A 13 -60.66 21.28 16.46
N VAL A 14 -61.37 21.64 15.41
CA VAL A 14 -61.76 20.74 14.34
C VAL A 14 -60.52 20.33 13.49
N ALA A 15 -59.66 21.26 13.18
CA ALA A 15 -58.39 21.01 12.47
C ALA A 15 -57.45 20.16 13.33
N ALA A 16 -57.35 20.43 14.65
CA ALA A 16 -56.57 19.63 15.57
C ALA A 16 -57.11 18.20 15.76
N ALA A 17 -58.43 18.06 15.86
CA ALA A 17 -59.11 16.74 15.95
C ALA A 17 -58.98 15.94 14.64
N SER A 18 -59.15 16.57 13.48
CA SER A 18 -58.96 15.92 12.19
C SER A 18 -57.50 15.54 11.94
N GLY A 19 -56.55 16.40 12.27
CA GLY A 19 -55.10 16.10 12.21
C GLY A 19 -54.71 14.95 13.12
N TRP A 20 -55.25 14.92 14.38
CA TRP A 20 -55.01 13.82 15.32
C TRP A 20 -55.67 12.50 14.81
N TRP A 21 -56.86 12.57 14.23
CA TRP A 21 -57.57 11.41 13.69
C TRP A 21 -56.91 10.85 12.43
N VAL A 22 -56.41 11.69 11.52
CA VAL A 22 -55.61 11.32 10.34
C VAL A 22 -54.27 10.77 10.78
N ALA A 23 -53.59 11.39 11.73
CA ALA A 23 -52.33 10.87 12.31
C ALA A 23 -52.53 9.49 12.98
N ARG A 24 -53.69 9.27 13.60
CA ARG A 24 -54.00 7.99 14.25
C ARG A 24 -54.42 6.89 13.27
N ARG A 25 -55.03 7.25 12.12
CA ARG A 25 -55.46 6.31 11.05
C ARG A 25 -54.44 6.18 9.91
N GLY A 26 -53.62 7.18 9.69
CA GLY A 26 -52.73 7.28 8.52
C GLY A 26 -51.32 6.77 8.72
N ALA A 27 -51.05 6.12 9.82
CA ALA A 27 -49.80 5.35 9.97
C ALA A 27 -50.11 3.85 9.84
N PRO A 28 -50.00 3.22 8.66
CA PRO A 28 -49.51 1.87 8.66
C PRO A 28 -48.10 2.02 9.16
N ALA A 29 -47.92 1.81 10.47
CA ALA A 29 -46.61 1.67 11.05
C ALA A 29 -45.92 0.52 10.34
N ARG A 30 -45.16 0.81 9.27
CA ARG A 30 -43.91 0.13 9.00
C ARG A 30 -43.00 0.50 10.18
N ARG A 31 -43.43 0.14 11.37
CA ARG A 31 -42.52 -0.11 12.49
C ARG A 31 -41.69 -1.29 12.02
N ASN A 32 -40.63 -0.98 11.33
CA ASN A 32 -39.42 -1.79 11.39
C ASN A 32 -39.21 -1.95 12.91
N ARG A 33 -39.72 -3.05 13.48
CA ARG A 33 -39.44 -3.45 14.85
C ARG A 33 -37.95 -3.85 14.86
N ARG A 34 -37.08 -2.85 14.78
CA ARG A 34 -35.76 -3.02 15.34
C ARG A 34 -36.03 -3.24 16.82
N HIS A 35 -36.10 -4.50 17.24
CA HIS A 35 -35.99 -4.82 18.63
C HIS A 35 -34.73 -4.07 19.11
N PRO A 36 -34.80 -3.31 20.22
CA PRO A 36 -33.59 -2.73 20.76
C PRO A 36 -32.60 -3.88 20.95
N PRO A 37 -31.34 -3.71 20.55
CA PRO A 37 -30.35 -4.76 20.64
C PRO A 37 -30.31 -5.27 22.10
N HIS A 38 -30.29 -6.59 22.26
CA HIS A 38 -30.31 -7.21 23.58
C HIS A 38 -29.16 -6.62 24.43
N PRO A 39 -29.38 -6.29 25.72
CA PRO A 39 -28.35 -5.67 26.56
C PRO A 39 -27.02 -6.46 26.59
N ALA A 40 -27.07 -7.77 26.43
CA ALA A 40 -25.90 -8.63 26.34
C ALA A 40 -25.15 -8.46 25.01
N PHE A 41 -25.85 -8.15 23.89
CA PHE A 41 -25.20 -7.80 22.61
C PHE A 41 -24.34 -6.53 22.74
N LEU A 42 -24.88 -5.49 23.37
CA LEU A 42 -24.12 -4.27 23.63
C LEU A 42 -22.92 -4.50 24.56
N ARG A 43 -23.05 -5.40 25.55
CA ARG A 43 -21.92 -5.81 26.40
C ARG A 43 -20.87 -6.57 25.62
N GLY A 44 -21.25 -7.49 24.73
CA GLY A 44 -20.33 -8.19 23.81
C GLY A 44 -19.56 -7.22 22.91
N LEU A 45 -20.24 -6.20 22.35
CA LEU A 45 -19.59 -5.14 21.57
C LEU A 45 -18.62 -4.31 22.42
N ASN A 46 -18.97 -3.99 23.68
CA ASN A 46 -18.06 -3.26 24.57
C ASN A 46 -16.77 -4.06 24.86
N TYR A 47 -16.88 -5.38 25.06
CA TYR A 47 -15.69 -6.25 25.20
C TYR A 47 -14.82 -6.27 23.93
N LEU A 48 -15.41 -6.11 22.75
CA LEU A 48 -14.63 -5.96 21.51
C LEU A 48 -13.86 -4.65 21.47
N VAL A 49 -14.49 -3.54 21.89
CA VAL A 49 -13.85 -2.22 21.97
C VAL A 49 -12.74 -2.21 23.02
N GLU A 50 -12.90 -2.97 24.11
CA GLU A 50 -11.91 -3.13 25.18
C GLU A 50 -10.81 -4.16 24.87
N GLU A 51 -10.74 -4.65 23.60
CA GLU A 51 -9.76 -5.65 23.16
C GLU A 51 -9.79 -6.97 23.95
N GLN A 52 -10.98 -7.35 24.46
CA GLN A 52 -11.21 -8.59 25.19
C GLN A 52 -12.05 -9.60 24.38
N PRO A 53 -11.52 -10.17 23.28
CA PRO A 53 -12.29 -10.98 22.35
C PRO A 53 -12.84 -12.27 22.97
N ASP A 54 -12.16 -12.85 23.95
CA ASP A 54 -12.60 -14.10 24.60
C ASP A 54 -13.90 -13.88 25.37
N LYS A 55 -14.00 -12.80 26.14
CA LYS A 55 -15.23 -12.44 26.87
C LYS A 55 -16.39 -12.05 25.94
N ALA A 56 -16.06 -11.43 24.79
CA ALA A 56 -17.05 -11.13 23.77
C ALA A 56 -17.62 -12.40 23.16
N ILE A 57 -16.78 -13.40 22.87
CA ILE A 57 -17.20 -14.72 22.33
C ILE A 57 -18.13 -15.42 23.34
N ASP A 58 -17.74 -15.51 24.61
CA ASP A 58 -18.56 -16.15 25.63
C ASP A 58 -19.93 -15.50 25.74
N MET A 59 -19.96 -14.16 25.72
CA MET A 59 -21.21 -13.38 25.77
C MET A 59 -22.09 -13.61 24.54
N PHE A 60 -21.50 -13.69 23.35
CA PHE A 60 -22.26 -13.96 22.11
C PHE A 60 -22.72 -15.40 22.00
N LEU A 61 -21.95 -16.38 22.52
CA LEU A 61 -22.39 -17.78 22.60
C LEU A 61 -23.61 -17.91 23.52
N GLU A 62 -23.58 -17.27 24.68
CA GLU A 62 -24.71 -17.25 25.62
C GLU A 62 -25.97 -16.64 24.96
N LEU A 63 -25.80 -15.57 24.17
CA LEU A 63 -26.89 -14.95 23.44
C LEU A 63 -27.47 -15.85 22.35
N VAL A 64 -26.65 -16.61 21.62
CA VAL A 64 -27.10 -17.54 20.57
C VAL A 64 -27.88 -18.72 21.18
N GLU A 65 -27.53 -19.14 22.40
CA GLU A 65 -28.27 -20.17 23.14
C GLU A 65 -29.64 -19.67 23.64
N VAL A 66 -29.72 -18.40 24.05
CA VAL A 66 -30.95 -17.78 24.63
C VAL A 66 -31.87 -17.24 23.56
N ASP A 67 -31.34 -16.64 22.50
CA ASP A 67 -32.11 -16.00 21.41
C ASP A 67 -31.48 -16.37 20.05
N GLY A 68 -31.71 -17.62 19.61
CA GLY A 68 -31.14 -18.20 18.40
C GLY A 68 -31.57 -17.55 17.08
N GLU A 69 -32.30 -16.41 17.13
CA GLU A 69 -32.89 -15.78 15.94
C GLU A 69 -32.14 -14.53 15.46
N THR A 70 -31.22 -13.94 16.22
CA THR A 70 -30.56 -12.71 15.83
C THR A 70 -29.45 -12.95 14.81
N VAL A 71 -29.68 -12.55 13.57
CA VAL A 71 -28.74 -12.65 12.44
C VAL A 71 -27.44 -11.91 12.75
N GLU A 72 -27.55 -10.72 13.31
CA GLU A 72 -26.44 -9.83 13.66
C GLU A 72 -25.48 -10.48 14.67
N THR A 73 -26.02 -11.24 15.63
CA THR A 73 -25.22 -11.96 16.63
C THR A 73 -24.41 -13.08 15.98
N HIS A 74 -24.99 -13.82 15.05
CA HIS A 74 -24.27 -14.89 14.32
C HIS A 74 -23.19 -14.30 13.42
N LEU A 75 -23.44 -13.18 12.72
CA LEU A 75 -22.46 -12.50 11.91
C LEU A 75 -21.27 -12.01 12.76
N ALA A 76 -21.57 -11.37 13.90
CA ALA A 76 -20.54 -10.90 14.83
C ALA A 76 -19.70 -12.05 15.40
N LEU A 77 -20.36 -13.16 15.81
CA LEU A 77 -19.69 -14.32 16.36
C LEU A 77 -18.80 -15.03 15.32
N GLY A 78 -19.29 -15.20 14.09
CA GLY A 78 -18.50 -15.78 13.01
C GLY A 78 -17.28 -14.94 12.69
N SER A 79 -17.45 -13.60 12.58
CA SER A 79 -16.33 -12.67 12.35
C SER A 79 -15.29 -12.71 13.48
N LEU A 80 -15.70 -12.92 14.74
CA LEU A 80 -14.80 -13.09 15.88
C LEU A 80 -13.99 -14.38 15.77
N PHE A 81 -14.63 -15.50 15.44
CA PHE A 81 -13.93 -16.78 15.24
C PHE A 81 -12.91 -16.66 14.11
N ARG A 82 -13.25 -15.98 13.00
CA ARG A 82 -12.30 -15.70 11.91
C ARG A 82 -11.09 -14.90 12.38
N ARG A 83 -11.30 -13.82 13.16
CA ARG A 83 -10.20 -13.00 13.71
C ARG A 83 -9.30 -13.79 14.65
N ARG A 84 -9.87 -14.74 15.41
CA ARG A 84 -9.13 -15.62 16.32
C ARG A 84 -8.38 -16.74 15.56
N GLY A 85 -8.61 -16.90 14.27
CA GLY A 85 -8.01 -17.97 13.45
C GLY A 85 -8.82 -19.27 13.46
N GLU A 86 -9.97 -19.33 14.15
CA GLU A 86 -10.88 -20.47 14.19
C GLU A 86 -11.82 -20.47 12.96
N VAL A 87 -11.21 -20.50 11.77
CA VAL A 87 -11.91 -20.24 10.50
C VAL A 87 -13.00 -21.28 10.21
N ASP A 88 -12.76 -22.55 10.56
CA ASP A 88 -13.75 -23.64 10.37
C ASP A 88 -15.04 -23.39 11.14
N ARG A 89 -14.94 -22.80 12.34
CA ARG A 89 -16.11 -22.42 13.13
C ARG A 89 -16.86 -21.24 12.50
N ALA A 90 -16.14 -20.24 12.03
CA ALA A 90 -16.72 -19.10 11.31
C ALA A 90 -17.52 -19.58 10.09
N ILE A 91 -16.92 -20.42 9.24
CA ILE A 91 -17.54 -21.02 8.07
C ILE A 91 -18.85 -21.73 8.45
N ARG A 92 -18.85 -22.58 9.47
CA ARG A 92 -20.07 -23.30 9.91
C ARG A 92 -21.16 -22.35 10.37
N ILE A 93 -20.83 -21.31 11.10
CA ILE A 93 -21.81 -20.32 11.58
C ILE A 93 -22.44 -19.59 10.41
N HIS A 94 -21.64 -19.07 9.48
CA HIS A 94 -22.17 -18.32 8.35
C HIS A 94 -22.92 -19.22 7.37
N GLN A 95 -22.48 -20.48 7.13
CA GLN A 95 -23.24 -21.47 6.34
C GLN A 95 -24.59 -21.80 6.97
N ASN A 96 -24.64 -22.04 8.28
CA ASN A 96 -25.90 -22.29 9.00
C ASN A 96 -26.85 -21.09 8.93
N LEU A 97 -26.28 -19.88 8.96
CA LEU A 97 -27.07 -18.66 8.81
C LEU A 97 -27.69 -18.57 7.39
N ILE A 98 -26.91 -18.78 6.33
CA ILE A 98 -27.38 -18.76 4.93
C ILE A 98 -28.45 -19.84 4.67
N ALA A 99 -28.39 -20.99 5.33
CA ALA A 99 -29.35 -22.08 5.19
C ALA A 99 -30.75 -21.76 5.74
N ARG A 100 -30.91 -20.67 6.51
CA ARG A 100 -32.21 -20.23 7.04
C ARG A 100 -33.12 -19.70 5.92
N LYS A 101 -34.36 -20.16 5.90
CA LYS A 101 -35.33 -19.81 4.84
C LYS A 101 -35.89 -18.38 4.94
N ASN A 102 -35.84 -17.76 6.11
CA ASN A 102 -36.52 -16.51 6.42
C ASN A 102 -35.60 -15.30 6.50
N LEU A 103 -34.41 -15.35 5.86
CA LEU A 103 -33.49 -14.21 5.80
C LEU A 103 -33.97 -13.15 4.83
N ALA A 104 -33.95 -11.89 5.25
CA ALA A 104 -34.10 -10.76 4.35
C ALA A 104 -32.94 -10.75 3.32
N ALA A 105 -33.14 -10.19 2.14
CA ALA A 105 -32.15 -10.17 1.07
C ALA A 105 -30.82 -9.50 1.52
N GLU A 106 -30.91 -8.41 2.26
CA GLU A 106 -29.73 -7.72 2.81
C GLU A 106 -28.97 -8.59 3.81
N GLN A 107 -29.69 -9.25 4.76
CA GLN A 107 -29.08 -10.14 5.74
C GLN A 107 -28.42 -11.38 5.08
N ARG A 108 -29.04 -11.88 4.01
CA ARG A 108 -28.44 -12.95 3.20
C ARG A 108 -27.16 -12.45 2.50
N GLY A 109 -27.18 -11.22 1.99
CA GLY A 109 -26.01 -10.58 1.40
C GLY A 109 -24.86 -10.42 2.40
N ASP A 110 -25.16 -9.97 3.62
CA ASP A 110 -24.19 -9.87 4.70
C ASP A 110 -23.58 -11.25 5.03
N ALA A 111 -24.42 -12.29 5.15
CA ALA A 111 -23.94 -13.63 5.47
C ALA A 111 -23.10 -14.24 4.32
N LEU A 112 -23.48 -14.02 3.06
CA LEU A 112 -22.69 -14.43 1.89
C LEU A 112 -21.34 -13.72 1.85
N PHE A 113 -21.31 -12.42 2.15
CA PHE A 113 -20.08 -11.63 2.18
C PHE A 113 -19.15 -12.14 3.28
N GLU A 114 -19.64 -12.34 4.50
CA GLU A 114 -18.85 -12.83 5.63
C GLU A 114 -18.34 -14.27 5.37
N LEU A 115 -19.14 -15.14 4.75
CA LEU A 115 -18.70 -16.48 4.33
C LEU A 115 -17.61 -16.41 3.26
N GLY A 116 -17.70 -15.48 2.31
CA GLY A 116 -16.65 -15.21 1.33
C GLY A 116 -15.34 -14.81 1.98
N GLN A 117 -15.42 -13.92 2.99
CA GLN A 117 -14.25 -13.52 3.79
C GLN A 117 -13.66 -14.69 4.59
N ASP A 118 -14.50 -15.61 5.11
CA ASP A 118 -14.02 -16.82 5.78
C ASP A 118 -13.27 -17.72 4.80
N TYR A 119 -13.80 -17.92 3.59
CA TYR A 119 -13.14 -18.71 2.56
C TYR A 119 -11.81 -18.09 2.11
N MET A 120 -11.75 -16.74 1.97
CA MET A 120 -10.49 -16.04 1.73
C MET A 120 -9.45 -16.35 2.81
N ARG A 121 -9.88 -16.29 4.08
CA ARG A 121 -8.99 -16.57 5.22
C ARG A 121 -8.57 -18.05 5.30
N ALA A 122 -9.43 -18.96 4.83
CA ALA A 122 -9.14 -20.39 4.75
C ALA A 122 -8.27 -20.77 3.55
N GLY A 123 -8.00 -19.85 2.62
CA GLY A 123 -7.30 -20.12 1.36
C GLY A 123 -8.16 -20.87 0.32
N LEU A 124 -9.49 -20.92 0.52
CA LEU A 124 -10.44 -21.53 -0.41
C LEU A 124 -10.90 -20.50 -1.45
N LEU A 125 -9.95 -20.05 -2.28
CA LEU A 125 -10.13 -18.88 -3.16
C LEU A 125 -11.25 -19.08 -4.18
N ASP A 126 -11.35 -20.24 -4.82
CA ASP A 126 -12.42 -20.56 -5.78
C ASP A 126 -13.83 -20.40 -5.17
N ARG A 127 -13.99 -20.82 -3.90
CA ARG A 127 -15.27 -20.67 -3.20
C ARG A 127 -15.57 -19.24 -2.84
N ALA A 128 -14.57 -18.50 -2.43
CA ALA A 128 -14.71 -17.08 -2.13
C ALA A 128 -15.09 -16.30 -3.39
N GLU A 129 -14.43 -16.58 -4.52
CA GLU A 129 -14.72 -15.99 -5.83
C GLU A 129 -16.20 -16.17 -6.21
N CYS A 130 -16.71 -17.41 -6.15
CA CYS A 130 -18.11 -17.70 -6.47
C CYS A 130 -19.09 -16.85 -5.65
N LEU A 131 -18.83 -16.69 -4.33
CA LEU A 131 -19.73 -15.92 -3.47
C LEU A 131 -19.67 -14.42 -3.75
N PHE A 132 -18.48 -13.88 -3.98
CA PHE A 132 -18.34 -12.46 -4.31
C PHE A 132 -18.92 -12.13 -5.69
N GLN A 133 -18.77 -13.03 -6.68
CA GLN A 133 -19.41 -12.88 -7.99
C GLN A 133 -20.93 -12.95 -7.88
N GLU A 134 -21.49 -13.86 -7.05
CA GLU A 134 -22.94 -13.92 -6.75
C GLU A 134 -23.41 -12.59 -6.17
N LEU A 135 -22.70 -12.01 -5.21
CA LEU A 135 -23.02 -10.73 -4.59
C LEU A 135 -23.00 -9.57 -5.61
N VAL A 136 -22.01 -9.55 -6.50
CA VAL A 136 -21.93 -8.55 -7.58
C VAL A 136 -23.13 -8.68 -8.51
N GLY A 137 -23.51 -9.92 -8.89
CA GLY A 137 -24.66 -10.21 -9.75
C GLY A 137 -26.02 -9.83 -9.11
N LEU A 138 -26.14 -10.03 -7.79
CA LEU A 138 -27.34 -9.64 -7.03
C LEU A 138 -27.41 -8.13 -6.74
N GLY A 139 -26.33 -7.38 -6.98
CA GLY A 139 -26.23 -5.97 -6.62
C GLY A 139 -26.12 -5.71 -5.11
N LEU A 140 -25.89 -6.76 -4.30
CA LEU A 140 -25.75 -6.68 -2.85
C LEU A 140 -24.27 -6.48 -2.49
N HIS A 141 -23.98 -5.48 -1.65
CA HIS A 141 -22.60 -5.14 -1.25
C HIS A 141 -21.61 -5.04 -2.41
N ARG A 142 -22.08 -4.65 -3.61
CA ARG A 142 -21.34 -4.70 -4.88
C ARG A 142 -19.94 -4.15 -4.76
N GLN A 143 -19.78 -2.97 -4.18
CA GLN A 143 -18.46 -2.31 -4.07
C GLN A 143 -17.48 -3.11 -3.18
N ARG A 144 -17.97 -3.60 -2.04
CA ARG A 144 -17.18 -4.44 -1.13
C ARG A 144 -16.81 -5.78 -1.76
N ALA A 145 -17.75 -6.40 -2.48
CA ALA A 145 -17.51 -7.66 -3.18
C ALA A 145 -16.47 -7.51 -4.30
N LEU A 146 -16.54 -6.41 -5.09
CA LEU A 146 -15.53 -6.10 -6.10
C LEU A 146 -14.14 -5.86 -5.48
N GLN A 147 -14.06 -5.16 -4.36
CA GLN A 147 -12.79 -4.98 -3.64
C GLN A 147 -12.20 -6.33 -3.18
N SER A 148 -13.05 -7.22 -2.63
CA SER A 148 -12.62 -8.56 -2.22
C SER A 148 -12.20 -9.44 -3.41
N LEU A 149 -12.88 -9.34 -4.56
CA LEU A 149 -12.46 -10.01 -5.80
C LEU A 149 -11.09 -9.52 -6.27
N ARG A 150 -10.87 -8.21 -6.26
CA ARG A 150 -9.56 -7.63 -6.58
C ARG A 150 -8.46 -8.18 -5.68
N GLU A 151 -8.68 -8.18 -4.34
CA GLU A 151 -7.72 -8.74 -3.38
C GLU A 151 -7.46 -10.22 -3.60
N LEU A 152 -8.48 -10.97 -4.02
CA LEU A 152 -8.38 -12.40 -4.36
C LEU A 152 -7.49 -12.58 -5.59
N TYR A 153 -7.78 -11.88 -6.67
CA TYR A 153 -6.99 -11.98 -7.92
C TYR A 153 -5.56 -11.45 -7.77
N GLU A 154 -5.33 -10.45 -6.90
CA GLU A 154 -3.97 -10.04 -6.50
C GLU A 154 -3.20 -11.18 -5.80
N GLN A 155 -3.87 -11.97 -4.95
CA GLN A 155 -3.23 -13.13 -4.30
C GLN A 155 -2.89 -14.24 -5.31
N GLU A 156 -3.75 -14.45 -6.31
CA GLU A 156 -3.55 -15.40 -7.39
C GLU A 156 -2.59 -14.88 -8.48
N ARG A 157 -2.25 -13.58 -8.42
CA ARG A 157 -1.48 -12.86 -9.46
C ARG A 157 -2.15 -12.93 -10.84
N ASP A 158 -3.48 -12.98 -10.86
CA ASP A 158 -4.25 -12.88 -12.09
C ASP A 158 -4.53 -11.40 -12.41
N TRP A 159 -3.51 -10.77 -12.99
CA TRP A 159 -3.54 -9.33 -13.27
C TRP A 159 -4.60 -8.95 -14.30
N ALA A 160 -4.95 -9.87 -15.19
CA ALA A 160 -6.00 -9.64 -16.19
C ALA A 160 -7.37 -9.48 -15.49
N ARG A 161 -7.70 -10.40 -14.59
CA ARG A 161 -8.94 -10.30 -13.80
C ARG A 161 -8.92 -9.13 -12.82
N CYS A 162 -7.74 -8.77 -12.29
CA CYS A 162 -7.60 -7.54 -11.48
C CYS A 162 -8.04 -6.32 -12.26
N LEU A 163 -7.65 -6.19 -13.54
CA LEU A 163 -8.03 -5.09 -14.43
C LEU A 163 -9.55 -5.10 -14.69
N GLU A 164 -10.13 -6.25 -15.05
CA GLU A 164 -11.59 -6.38 -15.29
C GLU A 164 -12.40 -5.91 -14.07
N VAL A 165 -11.98 -6.28 -12.87
CA VAL A 165 -12.66 -5.86 -11.64
C VAL A 165 -12.41 -4.40 -11.34
N ALA A 166 -11.19 -3.89 -11.59
CA ALA A 166 -10.83 -2.50 -11.34
C ALA A 166 -11.67 -1.51 -12.18
N GLU A 167 -12.03 -1.89 -13.42
CA GLU A 167 -12.93 -1.10 -14.29
C GLU A 167 -14.35 -0.97 -13.72
N LEU A 168 -14.78 -1.93 -12.91
CA LEU A 168 -16.10 -1.93 -12.28
C LEU A 168 -16.15 -1.20 -10.94
N LEU A 169 -14.99 -0.88 -10.38
CA LEU A 169 -14.87 -0.12 -9.13
C LEU A 169 -15.05 1.38 -9.40
N ASP A 170 -15.72 2.05 -8.46
CA ASP A 170 -15.88 3.50 -8.53
C ASP A 170 -14.58 4.20 -8.07
N PRO A 171 -13.91 4.97 -8.96
CA PRO A 171 -12.69 5.69 -8.59
C PRO A 171 -12.89 6.73 -7.49
N ALA A 172 -14.13 7.20 -7.28
CA ALA A 172 -14.42 8.13 -6.20
C ALA A 172 -14.40 7.45 -4.82
N SER A 173 -14.66 6.14 -4.77
CA SER A 173 -14.63 5.35 -3.54
C SER A 173 -13.26 4.78 -3.19
N ASP A 174 -12.35 4.68 -4.18
CA ASP A 174 -10.98 4.20 -4.00
C ASP A 174 -10.00 4.99 -4.88
N PRO A 175 -9.46 6.13 -4.40
CA PRO A 175 -8.50 6.92 -5.16
C PRO A 175 -7.21 6.16 -5.52
N SER A 176 -6.87 5.10 -4.78
CA SER A 176 -5.67 4.29 -5.02
C SER A 176 -5.81 3.34 -6.21
N ILE A 177 -7.02 3.19 -6.76
CA ILE A 177 -7.29 2.22 -7.84
C ILE A 177 -6.49 2.53 -9.11
N LYS A 178 -6.28 3.81 -9.44
CA LYS A 178 -5.48 4.22 -10.61
C LYS A 178 -4.04 3.76 -10.50
N VAL A 179 -3.45 3.92 -9.32
CA VAL A 179 -2.09 3.44 -9.03
C VAL A 179 -2.04 1.91 -9.17
N ALA A 180 -3.03 1.20 -8.61
CA ALA A 180 -3.10 -0.26 -8.72
C ALA A 180 -3.21 -0.72 -10.19
N ILE A 181 -4.07 -0.09 -11.01
CA ILE A 181 -4.21 -0.39 -12.44
C ILE A 181 -2.87 -0.20 -13.17
N GLY A 182 -2.16 0.91 -12.92
CA GLY A 182 -0.82 1.14 -13.47
C GLY A 182 0.15 0.01 -13.11
N GLN A 183 0.11 -0.46 -11.87
CA GLN A 183 0.97 -1.56 -11.41
C GLN A 183 0.57 -2.92 -12.02
N TYR A 184 -0.72 -3.21 -12.20
CA TYR A 184 -1.16 -4.44 -12.88
C TYR A 184 -0.67 -4.50 -14.32
N HIS A 185 -0.73 -3.37 -15.04
CA HIS A 185 -0.16 -3.27 -16.36
C HIS A 185 1.36 -3.46 -16.36
N CYS A 186 2.09 -2.96 -15.35
CA CYS A 186 3.52 -3.23 -15.19
C CYS A 186 3.80 -4.73 -14.99
N GLU A 187 3.00 -5.43 -14.16
CA GLU A 187 3.13 -6.89 -13.99
C GLU A 187 2.91 -7.64 -15.30
N LEU A 188 1.86 -7.28 -16.06
CA LEU A 188 1.59 -7.87 -17.38
C LEU A 188 2.71 -7.57 -18.39
N ALA A 189 3.33 -6.40 -18.31
CA ALA A 189 4.48 -6.06 -19.14
C ALA A 189 5.71 -6.92 -18.82
N GLU A 190 5.99 -7.13 -17.53
CA GLU A 190 7.08 -8.02 -17.13
C GLU A 190 6.82 -9.47 -17.51
N ASP A 191 5.56 -9.93 -17.41
CA ASP A 191 5.16 -11.26 -17.89
C ASP A 191 5.36 -11.41 -19.41
N ALA A 192 4.94 -10.41 -20.17
CA ALA A 192 5.14 -10.39 -21.63
C ALA A 192 6.64 -10.42 -22.00
N ARG A 193 7.48 -9.67 -21.30
CA ARG A 193 8.94 -9.69 -21.50
C ARG A 193 9.54 -11.07 -21.18
N ARG A 194 9.13 -11.70 -20.10
CA ARG A 194 9.57 -13.07 -19.76
C ARG A 194 9.20 -14.10 -20.84
N CYS A 195 8.08 -13.87 -21.52
CA CYS A 195 7.65 -14.66 -22.68
C CYS A 195 8.31 -14.26 -24.00
N GLY A 196 9.14 -13.20 -24.04
CA GLY A 196 9.78 -12.70 -25.25
C GLY A 196 8.86 -11.84 -26.13
N ASP A 197 7.69 -11.42 -25.65
CA ASP A 197 6.74 -10.57 -26.41
C ASP A 197 6.97 -9.08 -26.08
N ALA A 198 7.99 -8.51 -26.72
CA ALA A 198 8.36 -7.10 -26.54
C ALA A 198 7.25 -6.14 -26.98
N ALA A 199 6.47 -6.48 -28.03
CA ALA A 199 5.40 -5.63 -28.51
C ALA A 199 4.27 -5.53 -27.49
N ARG A 200 3.87 -6.67 -26.90
CA ARG A 200 2.88 -6.71 -25.82
C ARG A 200 3.37 -6.00 -24.56
N ALA A 201 4.65 -6.16 -24.22
CA ALA A 201 5.23 -5.46 -23.07
C ALA A 201 5.13 -3.95 -23.22
N THR A 202 5.53 -3.41 -24.40
CA THR A 202 5.46 -1.98 -24.69
C THR A 202 4.01 -1.46 -24.64
N ALA A 203 3.06 -2.21 -25.19
CA ALA A 203 1.64 -1.84 -25.13
C ALA A 203 1.13 -1.78 -23.69
N GLN A 204 1.52 -2.73 -22.84
CA GLN A 204 1.12 -2.74 -21.42
C GLN A 204 1.74 -1.56 -20.65
N LEU A 205 3.00 -1.19 -20.91
CA LEU A 205 3.62 -0.03 -20.27
C LEU A 205 2.95 1.29 -20.68
N SER A 206 2.52 1.41 -21.94
CA SER A 206 1.73 2.57 -22.39
C SER A 206 0.42 2.69 -21.60
N LEU A 207 -0.32 1.58 -21.45
CA LEU A 207 -1.55 1.53 -20.65
C LEU A 207 -1.29 1.83 -19.17
N ALA A 208 -0.17 1.38 -18.62
CA ALA A 208 0.22 1.71 -17.24
C ALA A 208 0.33 3.23 -17.03
N ARG A 209 0.95 3.94 -17.97
CA ARG A 209 1.12 5.41 -17.91
C ARG A 209 -0.17 6.16 -18.22
N GLU A 210 -1.07 5.60 -19.03
CA GLU A 210 -2.39 6.17 -19.25
C GLU A 210 -3.24 6.13 -17.97
N ALA A 211 -3.16 5.00 -17.23
CA ALA A 211 -3.88 4.83 -15.99
C ALA A 211 -3.30 5.67 -14.83
N ASP A 212 -1.98 5.68 -14.73
CA ASP A 212 -1.22 6.42 -13.71
C ASP A 212 -0.02 7.12 -14.36
N PRO A 213 -0.14 8.42 -14.74
CA PRO A 213 0.96 9.19 -15.35
C PRO A 213 2.20 9.30 -14.45
N GLU A 214 2.04 9.15 -13.14
CA GLU A 214 3.13 9.20 -12.15
C GLU A 214 3.70 7.80 -11.84
N CYS A 215 3.35 6.77 -12.62
CA CYS A 215 3.84 5.41 -12.43
C CYS A 215 5.35 5.31 -12.75
N VAL A 216 6.17 5.52 -11.73
CA VAL A 216 7.64 5.46 -11.84
C VAL A 216 8.11 4.09 -12.36
N ARG A 217 7.48 2.99 -11.91
CA ARG A 217 7.82 1.63 -12.36
C ARG A 217 7.68 1.48 -13.87
N ALA A 218 6.62 2.01 -14.47
CA ALA A 218 6.42 1.95 -15.92
C ALA A 218 7.55 2.68 -16.66
N THR A 219 7.92 3.88 -16.21
CA THR A 219 9.02 4.66 -16.78
C THR A 219 10.37 3.91 -16.67
N MET A 220 10.63 3.28 -15.53
CA MET A 220 11.85 2.46 -15.33
C MET A 220 11.89 1.26 -16.27
N LEU A 221 10.77 0.54 -16.40
CA LEU A 221 10.66 -0.62 -17.28
C LEU A 221 10.80 -0.24 -18.76
N GLU A 222 10.23 0.90 -19.19
CA GLU A 222 10.43 1.45 -20.55
C GLU A 222 11.91 1.82 -20.79
N GLY A 223 12.59 2.42 -19.81
CA GLY A 223 14.01 2.74 -19.89
C GLY A 223 14.88 1.50 -20.06
N ARG A 224 14.60 0.44 -19.30
CA ARG A 224 15.28 -0.85 -19.43
C ARG A 224 15.03 -1.51 -20.78
N ALA A 225 13.79 -1.47 -21.25
CA ALA A 225 13.45 -1.98 -22.57
C ALA A 225 14.20 -1.23 -23.68
N ALA A 226 14.29 0.10 -23.59
CA ALA A 226 15.03 0.90 -24.57
C ALA A 226 16.53 0.56 -24.59
N LEU A 227 17.16 0.26 -23.44
CA LEU A 227 18.56 -0.22 -23.40
C LEU A 227 18.72 -1.58 -24.08
N GLU A 228 17.80 -2.50 -23.84
CA GLU A 228 17.81 -3.83 -24.48
C GLU A 228 17.61 -3.75 -25.99
N ASP A 229 16.78 -2.79 -26.44
CA ASP A 229 16.54 -2.51 -27.85
C ASP A 229 17.71 -1.77 -28.53
N GLY A 230 18.75 -1.39 -27.76
CA GLY A 230 19.92 -0.66 -28.27
C GLY A 230 19.65 0.82 -28.54
N ASP A 231 18.69 1.42 -27.83
CA ASP A 231 18.40 2.86 -27.89
C ASP A 231 18.76 3.55 -26.57
N PRO A 232 20.07 3.76 -26.30
CA PRO A 232 20.53 4.39 -25.06
C PRO A 232 20.10 5.86 -24.93
N GLN A 233 19.81 6.54 -26.05
CA GLN A 233 19.32 7.91 -26.05
C GLN A 233 17.91 8.00 -25.40
N ARG A 234 17.02 7.13 -25.82
CA ARG A 234 15.66 7.00 -25.25
C ARG A 234 15.70 6.55 -23.80
N ALA A 235 16.54 5.56 -23.50
CA ALA A 235 16.73 5.06 -22.16
C ALA A 235 17.18 6.17 -21.20
N LEU A 236 18.19 6.96 -21.60
CA LEU A 236 18.67 8.11 -20.82
C LEU A 236 17.55 9.11 -20.54
N ALA A 237 16.76 9.48 -21.54
CA ALA A 237 15.64 10.41 -21.37
C ALA A 237 14.61 9.88 -20.35
N LEU A 238 14.30 8.56 -20.39
CA LEU A 238 13.37 7.92 -19.46
C LEU A 238 13.94 7.87 -18.04
N PHE A 239 15.21 7.53 -17.85
CA PHE A 239 15.83 7.50 -16.53
C PHE A 239 15.96 8.91 -15.93
N MET A 240 16.24 9.92 -16.73
CA MET A 240 16.20 11.32 -16.28
C MET A 240 14.80 11.72 -15.83
N HIS A 241 13.76 11.26 -16.54
CA HIS A 241 12.38 11.49 -16.15
C HIS A 241 12.00 10.80 -14.82
N VAL A 242 12.52 9.59 -14.56
CA VAL A 242 12.36 8.93 -13.23
C VAL A 242 12.88 9.83 -12.10
N ALA A 243 14.04 10.46 -12.29
CA ALA A 243 14.61 11.35 -11.29
C ALA A 243 13.73 12.59 -11.04
N GLU A 244 13.03 13.09 -12.06
CA GLU A 244 12.08 14.20 -11.96
C GLU A 244 10.75 13.76 -11.32
N GLN A 245 10.22 12.59 -11.70
CA GLN A 245 8.98 12.06 -11.14
C GLN A 245 9.14 11.76 -9.64
N ARG A 246 10.21 11.04 -9.27
CA ARG A 246 10.42 10.62 -7.88
C ARG A 246 11.87 10.30 -7.59
N ALA A 247 12.61 11.32 -7.14
CA ALA A 247 14.05 11.24 -6.88
C ALA A 247 14.45 10.09 -5.91
N SER A 248 13.55 9.64 -5.04
CA SER A 248 13.79 8.51 -4.13
C SER A 248 14.10 7.19 -4.86
N TYR A 249 13.65 7.02 -6.12
CA TYR A 249 13.93 5.81 -6.92
C TYR A 249 15.19 5.92 -7.79
N VAL A 250 15.93 7.01 -7.71
CA VAL A 250 17.20 7.13 -8.44
C VAL A 250 18.18 5.99 -8.15
N PRO A 251 18.29 5.46 -6.90
CA PRO A 251 19.13 4.29 -6.64
C PRO A 251 18.84 3.09 -7.54
N GLU A 252 17.56 2.90 -7.90
CA GLU A 252 17.07 1.75 -8.67
C GLU A 252 17.40 1.81 -10.16
N ILE A 253 17.75 2.99 -10.66
CA ILE A 253 18.06 3.21 -12.09
C ILE A 253 19.51 3.66 -12.33
N LEU A 254 20.24 3.92 -11.27
CA LEU A 254 21.57 4.52 -11.37
C LEU A 254 22.58 3.69 -12.18
N PRO A 255 22.65 2.35 -12.02
CA PRO A 255 23.52 1.53 -12.83
C PRO A 255 23.19 1.62 -14.34
N GLU A 256 21.89 1.52 -14.67
CA GLU A 256 21.41 1.58 -16.05
C GLU A 256 21.56 2.98 -16.66
N LEU A 257 21.37 4.03 -15.84
CA LEU A 257 21.62 5.42 -16.25
C LEU A 257 23.09 5.63 -16.65
N ILE A 258 24.02 5.13 -15.83
CA ILE A 258 25.46 5.21 -16.12
C ILE A 258 25.79 4.40 -17.38
N ASP A 259 25.20 3.22 -17.54
CA ASP A 259 25.40 2.38 -18.71
C ASP A 259 24.89 3.06 -20.00
N ALA A 260 23.71 3.68 -19.97
CA ALA A 260 23.17 4.47 -21.07
C ALA A 260 24.13 5.61 -21.49
N LEU A 261 24.66 6.35 -20.51
CA LEU A 261 25.63 7.42 -20.75
C LEU A 261 26.93 6.90 -21.41
N ARG A 262 27.43 5.76 -20.95
CA ARG A 262 28.64 5.12 -21.52
C ARG A 262 28.40 4.61 -22.95
N GLN A 263 27.26 3.98 -23.20
CA GLN A 263 26.89 3.51 -24.55
C GLN A 263 26.76 4.67 -25.56
N LEU A 264 26.39 5.86 -25.09
CA LEU A 264 26.37 7.08 -25.90
C LEU A 264 27.78 7.68 -26.13
N GLY A 265 28.83 7.08 -25.57
CA GLY A 265 30.20 7.59 -25.70
C GLY A 265 30.39 8.94 -24.97
N ARG A 266 29.61 9.22 -23.93
CA ARG A 266 29.70 10.48 -23.19
C ARG A 266 30.80 10.40 -22.15
N ASP A 267 31.79 11.30 -22.28
CA ASP A 267 32.89 11.46 -21.31
C ASP A 267 32.48 12.31 -20.08
N ASP A 268 31.31 12.96 -20.15
CA ASP A 268 30.82 13.88 -19.13
C ASP A 268 29.93 13.20 -18.05
N VAL A 269 29.99 11.86 -17.93
CA VAL A 269 29.24 11.09 -16.92
C VAL A 269 29.36 11.70 -15.51
N PRO A 270 30.57 12.07 -15.01
CA PRO A 270 30.66 12.71 -13.69
C PRO A 270 29.86 14.02 -13.60
N ALA A 271 29.88 14.86 -14.64
CA ALA A 271 29.20 16.15 -14.64
C ALA A 271 27.65 15.96 -14.62
N VAL A 272 27.14 14.96 -15.33
CA VAL A 272 25.70 14.62 -15.32
C VAL A 272 25.28 14.15 -13.91
N LEU A 273 26.07 13.29 -13.27
CA LEU A 273 25.78 12.81 -11.91
C LEU A 273 25.93 13.93 -10.87
N GLU A 274 26.89 14.84 -11.02
CA GLU A 274 27.05 16.02 -10.19
C GLU A 274 25.82 16.95 -10.27
N ASP A 275 25.32 17.22 -11.48
CA ASP A 275 24.11 18.01 -11.69
C ASP A 275 22.86 17.36 -11.08
N LEU A 276 22.72 16.04 -11.26
CA LEU A 276 21.63 15.27 -10.62
C LEU A 276 21.74 15.30 -9.09
N ALA A 277 22.93 15.15 -8.52
CA ALA A 277 23.16 15.17 -7.09
C ALA A 277 22.90 16.55 -6.48
N GLN A 278 23.13 17.64 -7.23
CA GLN A 278 22.78 18.99 -6.80
C GLN A 278 21.27 19.25 -6.81
N ARG A 279 20.56 18.71 -7.79
CA ARG A 279 19.10 18.87 -7.91
C ARG A 279 18.34 17.94 -6.97
N HIS A 280 18.85 16.74 -6.75
CA HIS A 280 18.22 15.70 -5.96
C HIS A 280 19.16 15.22 -4.88
N SER A 281 18.85 15.48 -3.62
CA SER A 281 19.64 15.03 -2.47
C SER A 281 19.50 13.52 -2.28
N SER A 282 20.15 12.73 -3.17
CA SER A 282 20.15 11.27 -3.10
C SER A 282 21.52 10.75 -2.72
N PRO A 283 21.67 10.00 -1.62
CA PRO A 283 22.93 9.35 -1.22
C PRO A 283 23.50 8.44 -2.30
N ALA A 284 22.63 7.71 -2.99
CA ALA A 284 23.04 6.81 -4.05
C ALA A 284 23.71 7.54 -5.23
N LEU A 285 23.26 8.76 -5.55
CA LEU A 285 23.95 9.59 -6.55
C LEU A 285 25.36 9.95 -6.13
N THR A 286 25.57 10.28 -4.86
CA THR A 286 26.91 10.58 -4.33
C THR A 286 27.81 9.36 -4.36
N LEU A 287 27.27 8.17 -4.01
CA LEU A 287 28.01 6.91 -4.09
C LEU A 287 28.37 6.55 -5.54
N GLY A 288 27.37 6.59 -6.45
CA GLY A 288 27.60 6.33 -7.86
C GLY A 288 28.57 7.31 -8.51
N LEU A 289 28.48 8.60 -8.15
CA LEU A 289 29.44 9.60 -8.58
C LEU A 289 30.85 9.28 -8.02
N GLY A 290 30.96 8.84 -6.77
CA GLY A 290 32.22 8.38 -6.18
C GLY A 290 32.85 7.24 -6.98
N ASP A 291 32.05 6.23 -7.37
CA ASP A 291 32.54 5.12 -8.18
C ASP A 291 33.00 5.54 -9.57
N VAL A 292 32.25 6.43 -10.21
CA VAL A 292 32.61 6.97 -11.53
C VAL A 292 33.88 7.82 -11.44
N LEU A 293 34.03 8.64 -10.39
CA LEU A 293 35.23 9.44 -10.14
C LEU A 293 36.46 8.56 -9.85
N ALA A 294 36.30 7.51 -9.05
CA ALA A 294 37.36 6.56 -8.80
C ALA A 294 37.95 5.94 -10.08
N GLN A 295 37.06 5.64 -11.06
CA GLN A 295 37.43 5.08 -12.35
C GLN A 295 38.03 6.12 -13.29
N SER A 296 37.51 7.35 -13.34
CA SER A 296 37.87 8.36 -14.35
C SER A 296 38.93 9.34 -13.91
N ARG A 297 38.96 9.74 -12.63
CA ARG A 297 39.87 10.76 -12.05
C ARG A 297 40.79 10.22 -10.95
N GLY A 298 40.61 8.94 -10.62
CA GLY A 298 41.40 8.30 -9.60
C GLY A 298 40.73 8.30 -8.21
N ARG A 299 41.27 7.49 -7.36
CA ARG A 299 40.75 7.16 -6.03
C ARG A 299 40.66 8.35 -5.08
N GLU A 300 41.65 9.25 -5.12
CA GLU A 300 41.69 10.44 -4.25
C GLU A 300 40.49 11.36 -4.48
N ALA A 301 40.07 11.56 -5.75
CA ALA A 301 38.91 12.38 -6.09
C ALA A 301 37.61 11.80 -5.50
N ALA A 302 37.47 10.48 -5.49
CA ALA A 302 36.34 9.80 -4.87
C ALA A 302 36.34 9.92 -3.33
N MET A 303 37.50 9.74 -2.72
CA MET A 303 37.67 9.90 -1.26
C MET A 303 37.37 11.33 -0.80
N ASP A 304 37.82 12.34 -1.53
CA ASP A 304 37.50 13.74 -1.25
C ASP A 304 35.99 14.04 -1.34
N LEU A 305 35.32 13.48 -2.34
CA LEU A 305 33.89 13.61 -2.46
C LEU A 305 33.15 12.98 -1.26
N LEU A 306 33.46 11.71 -0.96
CA LEU A 306 32.84 10.96 0.13
C LEU A 306 33.13 11.59 1.50
N THR A 307 34.32 12.11 1.73
CA THR A 307 34.70 12.81 2.97
C THR A 307 33.88 14.09 3.15
N ARG A 308 33.72 14.90 2.09
CA ARG A 308 32.89 16.09 2.13
C ARG A 308 31.40 15.75 2.36
N TYR A 309 30.92 14.67 1.77
CA TYR A 309 29.55 14.20 1.97
C TYR A 309 29.32 13.74 3.41
N LEU A 310 30.20 12.90 3.94
CA LEU A 310 30.13 12.37 5.31
C LEU A 310 30.27 13.44 6.40
N SER A 311 30.91 14.58 6.10
CA SER A 311 30.95 15.71 7.05
C SER A 311 29.56 16.34 7.28
N ARG A 312 28.57 16.06 6.44
CA ARG A 312 27.21 16.61 6.49
C ARG A 312 26.12 15.57 6.68
N HIS A 313 26.39 14.31 6.37
CA HIS A 313 25.40 13.23 6.38
C HIS A 313 25.96 12.00 7.11
N ALA A 314 25.18 11.43 8.03
CA ALA A 314 25.51 10.17 8.69
C ALA A 314 25.06 9.01 7.79
N ASP A 315 25.90 8.59 6.87
CA ASP A 315 25.62 7.55 5.89
C ASP A 315 26.63 6.41 6.00
N LEU A 316 26.14 5.23 6.42
CA LEU A 316 27.01 4.05 6.59
C LEU A 316 27.47 3.47 5.25
N ALA A 317 26.69 3.61 4.16
CA ALA A 317 27.11 3.12 2.86
C ALA A 317 28.24 3.99 2.27
N ALA A 318 28.16 5.31 2.45
CA ALA A 318 29.24 6.21 2.08
C ALA A 318 30.50 5.99 2.94
N LEU A 319 30.34 5.70 4.23
CA LEU A 319 31.45 5.36 5.12
C LEU A 319 32.09 4.02 4.70
N GLU A 320 31.28 3.00 4.43
CA GLU A 320 31.79 1.71 3.92
C GLU A 320 32.65 1.94 2.67
N ARG A 321 32.13 2.68 1.68
CA ARG A 321 32.84 2.94 0.43
C ARG A 321 34.12 3.72 0.62
N LEU A 322 34.12 4.72 1.50
CA LEU A 322 35.35 5.45 1.85
C LEU A 322 36.40 4.55 2.48
N LEU A 323 36.00 3.68 3.42
CA LEU A 323 36.89 2.72 4.06
C LEU A 323 37.45 1.68 3.09
N GLU A 324 36.62 1.19 2.15
CA GLU A 324 37.08 0.31 1.07
C GLU A 324 38.18 0.94 0.23
N LEU A 325 37.94 2.18 -0.22
CA LEU A 325 38.95 2.93 -1.00
C LEU A 325 40.23 3.14 -0.23
N GLN A 326 40.18 3.33 1.08
CA GLN A 326 41.38 3.46 1.94
C GLN A 326 42.11 2.14 2.14
N VAL A 327 41.41 1.03 2.35
CA VAL A 327 41.99 -0.30 2.55
C VAL A 327 42.68 -0.83 1.28
N GLU A 328 42.15 -0.49 0.11
CA GLU A 328 42.71 -0.86 -1.19
C GLU A 328 44.00 -0.10 -1.51
N GLU A 329 44.40 0.92 -0.74
CA GLU A 329 45.62 1.69 -0.95
C GLU A 329 46.85 0.88 -0.51
N PRO A 330 47.82 0.58 -1.40
CA PRO A 330 48.97 -0.30 -1.09
C PRO A 330 49.82 0.18 0.08
N SER A 331 49.91 1.50 0.30
CA SER A 331 50.68 2.12 1.36
C SER A 331 50.02 2.07 2.74
N GLN A 332 48.71 1.88 2.81
CA GLN A 332 47.93 1.86 4.05
C GLN A 332 47.36 0.46 4.39
N GLY A 333 47.36 -0.46 3.44
CA GLY A 333 46.88 -1.85 3.62
C GLY A 333 47.81 -2.73 4.42
N GLU A 334 49.08 -2.35 4.59
CA GLU A 334 50.11 -3.10 5.31
C GLU A 334 50.50 -2.41 6.65
N GLY A 335 50.40 -3.15 7.75
CA GLY A 335 50.72 -2.69 9.09
C GLY A 335 49.48 -2.44 10.00
N LEU A 336 49.77 -1.95 11.22
CA LEU A 336 48.77 -1.71 12.28
C LEU A 336 47.61 -0.80 11.86
N ASN A 337 47.82 0.15 10.96
CA ASN A 337 46.77 1.05 10.47
C ASN A 337 45.85 0.34 9.49
N GLY A 338 46.37 -0.52 8.62
CA GLY A 338 45.56 -1.31 7.70
C GLY A 338 44.66 -2.32 8.40
N GLU A 339 45.17 -2.94 9.49
CA GLU A 339 44.35 -3.85 10.30
C GLU A 339 43.17 -3.11 10.99
N ARG A 340 43.45 -1.91 11.54
CA ARG A 340 42.40 -1.07 12.16
C ARG A 340 41.33 -0.63 11.17
N LEU A 341 41.72 -0.26 9.94
CA LEU A 341 40.80 0.10 8.87
C LEU A 341 39.92 -1.08 8.46
N ARG A 342 40.49 -2.29 8.35
CA ARG A 342 39.72 -3.51 8.05
C ARG A 342 38.69 -3.81 9.14
N VAL A 343 39.09 -3.69 10.43
CA VAL A 343 38.13 -3.87 11.53
C VAL A 343 37.03 -2.83 11.46
N ALA A 344 37.33 -1.56 11.17
CA ALA A 344 36.32 -0.52 11.00
C ALA A 344 35.37 -0.83 9.82
N LEU A 345 35.90 -1.30 8.69
CA LEU A 345 35.13 -1.71 7.52
C LEU A 345 34.20 -2.88 7.84
N ASP A 346 34.70 -3.92 8.53
CA ASP A 346 33.89 -5.09 8.91
C ASP A 346 32.76 -4.72 9.87
N VAL A 347 33.02 -3.83 10.84
CA VAL A 347 31.98 -3.31 11.74
C VAL A 347 30.94 -2.51 10.95
N THR A 348 31.37 -1.64 10.04
CA THR A 348 30.46 -0.84 9.20
C THR A 348 29.59 -1.73 8.33
N ARG A 349 30.16 -2.75 7.69
CA ARG A 349 29.41 -3.77 6.92
C ARG A 349 28.40 -4.51 7.77
N HIS A 350 28.77 -4.86 8.99
CA HIS A 350 27.87 -5.56 9.91
C HIS A 350 26.68 -4.68 10.33
N LEU A 351 26.91 -3.39 10.56
CA LEU A 351 25.86 -2.42 10.86
C LEU A 351 24.94 -2.19 9.64
N LEU A 352 25.53 -1.99 8.46
CA LEU A 352 24.78 -1.80 7.20
C LEU A 352 23.94 -3.02 6.85
N ALA A 353 24.44 -4.24 7.10
CA ALA A 353 23.69 -5.46 6.89
C ALA A 353 22.41 -5.59 7.73
N ARG A 354 22.27 -4.79 8.78
CA ARG A 354 21.09 -4.75 9.65
C ARG A 354 20.14 -3.62 9.34
N GLN A 355 20.57 -2.66 8.53
CA GLN A 355 19.71 -1.54 8.14
C GLN A 355 18.68 -1.96 7.09
N ALA A 356 17.47 -1.40 7.22
CA ALA A 356 16.48 -1.47 6.17
C ALA A 356 16.89 -0.59 4.99
N VAL A 357 16.80 -1.14 3.78
CA VAL A 357 17.10 -0.39 2.54
C VAL A 357 15.85 0.30 2.03
N TYR A 358 14.68 -0.27 2.32
CA TYR A 358 13.37 0.22 1.88
C TYR A 358 12.41 0.32 3.04
N ARG A 359 11.51 1.29 2.97
CA ARG A 359 10.44 1.47 3.96
C ARG A 359 9.13 1.81 3.26
N CYS A 360 8.03 1.22 3.74
CA CYS A 360 6.70 1.57 3.27
C CYS A 360 6.25 2.90 3.90
N GLU A 361 5.92 3.90 3.07
CA GLU A 361 5.40 5.20 3.52
C GLU A 361 4.02 5.10 4.18
N HIS A 362 3.25 4.04 3.88
CA HIS A 362 1.90 3.86 4.41
C HIS A 362 1.86 3.19 5.79
N CYS A 363 2.61 2.09 6.00
CA CYS A 363 2.55 1.30 7.24
C CYS A 363 3.87 1.17 7.99
N GLY A 364 4.97 1.73 7.48
CA GLY A 364 6.29 1.65 8.10
C GLY A 364 6.99 0.29 7.94
N PHE A 365 6.45 -0.65 7.15
CA PHE A 365 7.11 -1.93 6.89
C PHE A 365 8.50 -1.72 6.31
N GLU A 366 9.51 -2.38 6.87
CA GLU A 366 10.90 -2.29 6.46
C GLU A 366 11.31 -3.54 5.68
N ALA A 367 12.07 -3.33 4.59
CA ALA A 367 12.54 -4.39 3.70
C ALA A 367 13.98 -4.16 3.24
N ARG A 368 14.59 -5.23 2.71
CA ARG A 368 15.94 -5.18 2.09
C ARG A 368 15.89 -5.21 0.55
N SER A 369 14.75 -5.53 -0.01
CA SER A 369 14.47 -5.52 -1.45
C SER A 369 13.27 -4.65 -1.75
N LEU A 370 13.25 -4.06 -2.94
CA LEU A 370 12.11 -3.27 -3.41
C LEU A 370 10.90 -4.18 -3.62
N HIS A 371 9.78 -3.77 -3.06
CA HIS A 371 8.48 -4.39 -3.28
C HIS A 371 7.53 -3.35 -3.86
N TRP A 372 7.02 -3.58 -5.05
CA TRP A 372 6.04 -2.67 -5.66
C TRP A 372 4.69 -2.73 -4.94
N GLN A 373 4.31 -3.90 -4.42
CA GLN A 373 3.21 -4.03 -3.46
C GLN A 373 3.78 -4.33 -2.08
N CYS A 374 3.40 -3.53 -1.08
CA CYS A 374 3.85 -3.74 0.29
C CYS A 374 3.34 -5.08 0.85
N PRO A 375 4.20 -5.99 1.34
CA PRO A 375 3.78 -7.29 1.87
C PRO A 375 2.87 -7.18 3.12
N SER A 376 2.99 -6.08 3.88
CA SER A 376 2.24 -5.87 5.13
C SER A 376 0.86 -5.24 4.87
N CYS A 377 0.80 -4.07 4.22
CA CYS A 377 -0.45 -3.34 4.03
C CYS A 377 -1.04 -3.46 2.62
N ARG A 378 -0.37 -4.16 1.71
CA ARG A 378 -0.75 -4.39 0.31
C ARG A 378 -0.91 -3.12 -0.55
N SER A 379 -0.49 -1.96 -0.04
CA SER A 379 -0.48 -0.73 -0.84
C SER A 379 0.55 -0.83 -1.95
N TRP A 380 0.18 -0.39 -3.16
CA TRP A 380 1.06 -0.33 -4.32
C TRP A 380 1.88 0.96 -4.35
N GLY A 381 3.12 0.88 -4.85
CA GLY A 381 4.01 2.04 -5.04
C GLY A 381 4.38 2.79 -3.76
N SER A 382 4.16 2.17 -2.59
CA SER A 382 4.36 2.79 -1.27
C SER A 382 5.68 2.45 -0.60
N VAL A 383 6.43 1.48 -1.12
CA VAL A 383 7.74 1.07 -0.60
C VAL A 383 8.82 1.84 -1.34
N VAL A 384 9.57 2.65 -0.61
CA VAL A 384 10.59 3.56 -1.17
C VAL A 384 11.95 3.31 -0.51
N PRO A 385 13.07 3.60 -1.21
CA PRO A 385 14.38 3.60 -0.60
C PRO A 385 14.46 4.53 0.60
N VAL A 386 15.06 4.06 1.69
CA VAL A 386 15.30 4.86 2.91
C VAL A 386 16.41 5.86 2.63
N GLN A 387 16.13 7.12 2.92
CA GLN A 387 17.15 8.17 2.86
C GLN A 387 17.85 8.30 4.22
N PRO A 388 19.18 8.45 4.26
CA PRO A 388 19.89 8.69 5.50
C PRO A 388 19.47 10.04 6.10
N GLU A 389 19.40 10.06 7.42
CA GLU A 389 19.10 11.30 8.14
C GLU A 389 20.29 12.28 8.03
N PRO A 390 20.04 13.57 7.78
CA PRO A 390 21.10 14.59 7.84
C PRO A 390 21.68 14.61 9.25
N ILE A 391 23.01 14.69 9.37
CA ILE A 391 23.65 14.98 10.65
C ILE A 391 23.09 16.32 11.10
N ILE A 392 22.40 16.31 12.24
CA ILE A 392 21.63 17.42 12.84
C ILE A 392 22.29 18.77 12.54
N GLY A 393 21.57 19.61 11.83
CA GLY A 393 22.04 20.91 11.40
C GLY A 393 22.42 21.82 12.57
N GLU A 394 23.14 22.86 12.27
CA GLU A 394 23.73 23.91 13.14
C GLU A 394 22.78 24.46 14.24
N GLU A 395 21.47 24.26 14.17
CA GLU A 395 20.51 24.72 15.18
C GLU A 395 20.68 24.04 16.55
N VAL A 396 21.00 22.74 16.62
CA VAL A 396 21.18 22.03 17.91
C VAL A 396 22.54 22.30 18.53
N LEU A 397 23.53 22.68 17.73
CA LEU A 397 24.85 23.14 18.24
C LEU A 397 24.74 24.53 18.86
N HIS A 398 23.81 25.35 18.45
CA HIS A 398 23.58 26.68 19.04
C HIS A 398 22.87 26.58 20.40
N GLU A 399 21.90 25.69 20.55
CA GLU A 399 21.25 25.45 21.85
C GLU A 399 22.16 24.81 22.89
N ARG A 400 23.10 23.92 22.47
CA ARG A 400 24.07 23.33 23.41
C ARG A 400 25.22 24.28 23.78
N ARG A 401 25.41 25.40 23.07
CA ARG A 401 26.38 26.44 23.46
C ARG A 401 25.77 27.51 24.38
N LEU A 402 24.46 27.52 24.54
CA LEU A 402 23.73 28.46 25.39
C LEU A 402 23.17 27.81 26.66
N ALA A 403 23.36 26.50 26.85
CA ALA A 403 23.10 25.74 28.07
C ALA A 403 24.42 25.35 28.74
#